data_50fd6ccd3cd187c98638ee63226c8287
#
_entry.id   50fd6ccd3cd187c98638ee63226c8287
#
_cell.length_a   1.000
_cell.length_b   1.000
_cell.length_c   1.000
_cell.angle_alpha   90.00
_cell.angle_beta   90.00
_cell.angle_gamma   90.00
#
_symmetry.space_group_name_H-M   'P 1'
#
loop_
_entity.id
_entity.type
_entity.pdbx_description
1 polymer ?
#
loop_
_entity_poly.entity_id
_entity_poly.type
_entity_poly.pdbx_seq_one_letter_code
_entity_poly.pdbx_strand_id
1 'polypeptide(L)'
;FKRFIPTVAAYVGINTGIPDDVFVTKDFSPKAGVLLQNNLSDNFNIITNLYYDRIGTELPEFSYIVTATYSFSPRWSIFIENQTLFDKYKYQSNIGSGIAFLYNRNIQINSSVRLLADSSTSGFYSSVGVSYRFDRHVDKITKLDENGNPLKNDKGLDVKKRKFFNRLFGKVRNIFSK
;
A
#
# COMPACT_ATOMS: atom_id res chain seq x y z
N PHE A 1 16.05 0.01 20.90
CA PHE A 1 15.51 1.39 20.88
C PHE A 1 15.02 1.85 19.49
N LYS A 2 15.46 1.26 18.37
CA LYS A 2 15.00 1.64 17.02
C LYS A 2 13.55 1.17 16.68
N ARG A 3 12.99 0.22 17.43
CA ARG A 3 11.66 -0.36 17.16
C ARG A 3 10.49 0.62 17.40
N PHE A 4 10.69 1.66 18.20
CA PHE A 4 9.65 2.66 18.49
C PHE A 4 9.72 3.91 17.61
N ILE A 5 10.75 4.03 16.76
CA ILE A 5 10.87 5.16 15.82
C ILE A 5 10.10 4.80 14.56
N PRO A 6 9.04 5.54 14.20
CA PRO A 6 8.29 5.25 12.99
C PRO A 6 9.08 5.60 11.72
N THR A 7 8.86 4.80 10.68
CA THR A 7 9.16 5.24 9.33
C THR A 7 8.07 6.22 8.90
N VAL A 8 8.45 7.36 8.36
CA VAL A 8 7.53 8.44 8.00
C VAL A 8 7.53 8.63 6.48
N ALA A 9 6.34 8.72 5.89
CA ALA A 9 6.16 9.11 4.50
C ALA A 9 5.12 10.23 4.40
N ALA A 10 5.29 11.13 3.43
CA ALA A 10 4.32 12.16 3.10
C ALA A 10 3.53 11.76 1.85
N TYR A 11 2.27 12.12 1.84
CA TYR A 11 1.36 11.95 0.70
C TYR A 11 0.80 13.29 0.28
N VAL A 12 0.79 13.55 -1.03
CA VAL A 12 0.12 14.72 -1.63
C VAL A 12 -0.69 14.21 -2.82
N GLY A 13 -1.91 14.66 -2.93
CA GLY A 13 -2.81 14.30 -4.00
C GLY A 13 -3.75 15.44 -4.37
N ILE A 14 -4.51 15.22 -5.40
CA ILE A 14 -5.48 16.18 -5.92
C ILE A 14 -6.76 15.41 -6.24
N ASN A 15 -7.88 15.92 -5.76
CA ASN A 15 -9.20 15.47 -6.19
C ASN A 15 -9.60 16.27 -7.43
N THR A 16 -9.87 15.56 -8.52
CA THR A 16 -10.42 16.15 -9.73
C THR A 16 -11.91 15.85 -9.76
N GLY A 17 -12.73 16.88 -9.82
CA GLY A 17 -14.18 16.69 -9.90
C GLY A 17 -14.57 15.87 -11.14
N ILE A 18 -15.28 14.77 -10.94
CA ILE A 18 -15.92 14.05 -12.04
C ILE A 18 -17.33 14.64 -12.16
N PRO A 19 -17.75 15.11 -13.34
CA PRO A 19 -19.10 15.64 -13.54
C PRO A 19 -20.09 14.48 -13.60
N ASP A 20 -20.51 13.96 -12.45
CA ASP A 20 -21.62 13.05 -12.34
C ASP A 20 -22.64 13.71 -11.38
N ASP A 21 -23.88 13.86 -11.83
CA ASP A 21 -24.95 14.61 -11.15
C ASP A 21 -25.33 14.04 -9.78
N VAL A 22 -24.90 12.82 -9.47
CA VAL A 22 -25.25 12.12 -8.22
C VAL A 22 -24.17 12.25 -7.14
N PHE A 23 -22.87 12.41 -7.51
CA PHE A 23 -21.75 12.45 -6.58
C PHE A 23 -20.85 13.67 -6.79
N VAL A 24 -21.46 14.83 -6.98
CA VAL A 24 -20.72 16.05 -7.35
C VAL A 24 -19.88 16.58 -6.20
N THR A 25 -18.56 16.28 -6.24
CA THR A 25 -17.57 17.26 -5.79
C THR A 25 -17.08 18.02 -7.02
N LYS A 26 -17.71 19.13 -7.35
CA LYS A 26 -17.35 20.01 -8.48
C LYS A 26 -15.99 20.67 -8.28
N ASP A 27 -15.43 20.58 -7.08
CA ASP A 27 -14.28 21.38 -6.69
C ASP A 27 -12.98 20.58 -6.84
N PHE A 28 -12.10 21.13 -7.65
CA PHE A 28 -10.70 20.75 -7.64
C PHE A 28 -10.13 21.05 -6.25
N SER A 29 -9.69 20.03 -5.53
CA SER A 29 -9.20 20.22 -4.18
C SER A 29 -7.93 19.41 -3.88
N PRO A 30 -6.94 20.01 -3.22
CA PRO A 30 -5.77 19.30 -2.78
C PRO A 30 -6.07 18.37 -1.60
N LYS A 31 -5.24 17.34 -1.47
CA LYS A 31 -5.21 16.37 -0.40
C LYS A 31 -3.79 16.19 0.10
N ALA A 32 -3.59 16.17 1.39
CA ALA A 32 -2.30 15.91 2.01
C ALA A 32 -2.43 14.83 3.09
N GLY A 33 -1.34 14.12 3.36
CA GLY A 33 -1.33 13.11 4.41
C GLY A 33 0.06 12.78 4.93
N VAL A 34 0.08 12.18 6.11
CA VAL A 34 1.27 11.63 6.74
C VAL A 34 1.02 10.17 7.06
N LEU A 35 1.97 9.33 6.66
CA LEU A 35 1.93 7.90 6.87
C LEU A 35 3.06 7.51 7.82
N LEU A 36 2.72 6.79 8.87
CA LEU A 36 3.63 6.37 9.92
C LEU A 36 3.61 4.84 10.00
N GLN A 37 4.77 4.20 10.01
CA GLN A 37 4.85 2.76 10.20
C GLN A 37 5.81 2.45 11.36
N ASN A 38 5.30 1.73 12.35
CA ASN A 38 6.05 1.23 13.49
C ASN A 38 6.14 -0.29 13.43
N ASN A 39 7.36 -0.82 13.28
CA ASN A 39 7.62 -2.25 13.40
C ASN A 39 7.95 -2.58 14.87
N LEU A 40 6.94 -2.98 15.64
CA LEU A 40 7.07 -3.27 17.07
C LEU A 40 7.79 -4.59 17.33
N SER A 41 7.66 -5.55 16.41
CA SER A 41 8.43 -6.79 16.38
C SER A 41 8.65 -7.24 14.93
N ASP A 42 9.37 -8.35 14.73
CA ASP A 42 9.59 -8.92 13.40
C ASP A 42 8.28 -9.39 12.74
N ASN A 43 7.28 -9.70 13.56
CA ASN A 43 5.99 -10.22 13.11
C ASN A 43 4.81 -9.26 13.34
N PHE A 44 5.03 -8.14 14.03
CA PHE A 44 3.96 -7.22 14.39
C PHE A 44 4.29 -5.77 14.04
N ASN A 45 3.43 -5.15 13.25
CA ASN A 45 3.55 -3.76 12.88
C ASN A 45 2.23 -3.00 13.07
N ILE A 46 2.36 -1.68 13.25
CA ILE A 46 1.25 -0.73 13.28
C ILE A 46 1.50 0.32 12.23
N ILE A 47 0.50 0.56 11.39
CA ILE A 47 0.50 1.63 10.40
C ILE A 47 -0.56 2.64 10.81
N THR A 48 -0.19 3.92 10.83
CA THR A 48 -1.10 5.03 11.10
C THR A 48 -1.02 6.00 9.93
N ASN A 49 -2.12 6.21 9.25
CA ASN A 49 -2.23 7.19 8.18
C ASN A 49 -3.17 8.31 8.61
N LEU A 50 -2.74 9.54 8.41
CA LEU A 50 -3.50 10.75 8.70
C LEU A 50 -3.66 11.51 7.39
N TYR A 51 -4.89 11.86 7.04
CA TYR A 51 -5.19 12.59 5.81
C TYR A 51 -6.01 13.83 6.11
N TYR A 52 -5.70 14.88 5.38
CA TYR A 52 -6.53 16.08 5.31
C TYR A 52 -6.91 16.26 3.84
N ASP A 53 -8.18 16.13 3.56
CA ASP A 53 -8.76 16.09 2.24
C ASP A 53 -9.63 17.32 1.96
N ARG A 54 -9.91 17.60 0.69
CA ARG A 54 -10.71 18.74 0.26
C ARG A 54 -10.26 20.08 0.86
N ILE A 55 -8.93 20.28 0.90
CA ILE A 55 -8.29 21.47 1.46
C ILE A 55 -8.76 22.71 0.69
N GLY A 56 -9.22 23.74 1.42
CA GLY A 56 -9.68 25.00 0.83
C GLY A 56 -11.11 24.98 0.32
N THR A 57 -11.84 23.88 0.48
CA THR A 57 -13.28 23.83 0.16
C THR A 57 -14.15 24.15 1.40
N GLU A 58 -15.45 24.29 1.20
CA GLU A 58 -16.40 24.52 2.31
C GLU A 58 -16.53 23.32 3.24
N LEU A 59 -16.19 22.13 2.77
CA LEU A 59 -16.29 20.85 3.48
C LEU A 59 -14.95 20.11 3.52
N PRO A 60 -13.95 20.63 4.22
CA PRO A 60 -12.71 19.90 4.42
C PRO A 60 -12.99 18.65 5.26
N GLU A 61 -12.21 17.61 5.00
CA GLU A 61 -12.33 16.30 5.63
C GLU A 61 -11.02 15.89 6.27
N PHE A 62 -11.07 15.49 7.52
CA PHE A 62 -9.96 14.85 8.19
C PHE A 62 -10.25 13.37 8.36
N SER A 63 -9.28 12.50 8.04
CA SER A 63 -9.42 11.08 8.30
C SER A 63 -8.15 10.48 8.85
N TYR A 64 -8.31 9.44 9.66
CA TYR A 64 -7.21 8.59 10.07
C TYR A 64 -7.52 7.13 9.81
N ILE A 65 -6.47 6.36 9.55
CA ILE A 65 -6.53 4.90 9.42
C ILE A 65 -5.45 4.33 10.33
N VAL A 66 -5.83 3.45 11.24
CA VAL A 66 -4.89 2.70 12.07
C VAL A 66 -5.05 1.23 11.74
N THR A 67 -3.96 0.61 11.29
CA THR A 67 -3.93 -0.82 10.94
C THR A 67 -2.88 -1.53 11.79
N ALA A 68 -3.29 -2.55 12.52
CA ALA A 68 -2.40 -3.46 13.22
C ALA A 68 -2.31 -4.77 12.44
N THR A 69 -1.11 -5.21 12.11
CA THR A 69 -0.86 -6.43 11.32
C THR A 69 0.03 -7.39 12.09
N TYR A 70 -0.37 -8.64 12.12
CA TYR A 70 0.40 -9.74 12.70
C TYR A 70 0.67 -10.83 11.67
N SER A 71 1.96 -11.12 11.40
CA SER A 71 2.42 -12.17 10.49
C SER A 71 2.70 -13.44 11.28
N PHE A 72 1.80 -14.41 11.22
CA PHE A 72 1.96 -15.70 11.91
C PHE A 72 2.77 -16.72 11.08
N SER A 73 3.06 -16.40 9.82
CA SER A 73 3.98 -17.16 8.99
C SER A 73 4.63 -16.25 7.93
N PRO A 74 5.70 -16.71 7.23
CA PRO A 74 6.35 -15.93 6.16
C PRO A 74 5.43 -15.56 4.99
N ARG A 75 4.28 -16.23 4.86
CA ARG A 75 3.32 -15.99 3.76
C ARG A 75 1.97 -15.50 4.22
N TRP A 76 1.64 -15.62 5.51
CA TRP A 76 0.31 -15.32 6.01
C TRP A 76 0.35 -14.25 7.08
N SER A 77 -0.50 -13.28 6.96
CA SER A 77 -0.74 -12.26 7.98
C SER A 77 -2.22 -12.00 8.16
N ILE A 78 -2.58 -11.60 9.36
CA ILE A 78 -3.91 -11.07 9.68
C ILE A 78 -3.77 -9.60 10.04
N PHE A 79 -4.81 -8.84 9.83
CA PHE A 79 -4.85 -7.43 10.22
C PHE A 79 -6.20 -7.04 10.80
N ILE A 80 -6.16 -6.04 11.65
CA ILE A 80 -7.33 -5.29 12.11
C ILE A 80 -7.10 -3.82 11.79
N GLU A 81 -8.14 -3.14 11.35
CA GLU A 81 -8.06 -1.76 10.89
C GLU A 81 -9.24 -0.97 11.43
N ASN A 82 -8.97 0.23 11.92
CA ASN A 82 -9.98 1.24 12.16
C ASN A 82 -9.71 2.42 11.23
N GLN A 83 -10.73 2.82 10.51
CA GLN A 83 -10.75 4.02 9.70
C GLN A 83 -11.84 4.94 10.23
N THR A 84 -11.47 6.18 10.50
CA THR A 84 -12.43 7.18 10.96
C THR A 84 -12.28 8.44 10.12
N LEU A 85 -13.41 8.99 9.77
CA LEU A 85 -13.56 10.15 8.92
C LEU A 85 -14.38 11.19 9.66
N PHE A 86 -13.89 12.43 9.63
CA PHE A 86 -14.52 13.59 10.25
C PHE A 86 -14.71 14.67 9.20
N ASP A 87 -15.90 15.12 9.03
CA ASP A 87 -16.19 16.38 8.37
C ASP A 87 -17.01 17.29 9.31
N LYS A 88 -17.38 18.47 8.86
CA LYS A 88 -18.15 19.44 9.65
C LYS A 88 -19.49 18.89 10.17
N TYR A 89 -20.07 17.90 9.49
CA TYR A 89 -21.43 17.41 9.74
C TYR A 89 -21.50 15.92 10.04
N LYS A 90 -20.43 15.17 9.73
CA LYS A 90 -20.44 13.72 9.82
C LYS A 90 -19.23 13.18 10.59
N TYR A 91 -19.52 12.18 11.37
CA TYR A 91 -18.54 11.28 11.97
C TYR A 91 -18.85 9.88 11.46
N GLN A 92 -17.91 9.28 10.78
CA GLN A 92 -18.04 7.93 10.25
C GLN A 92 -16.86 7.09 10.71
N SER A 93 -17.13 5.97 11.36
CA SER A 93 -16.09 5.03 11.79
C SER A 93 -16.33 3.66 11.18
N ASN A 94 -15.28 3.09 10.60
CA ASN A 94 -15.26 1.75 10.04
C ASN A 94 -14.26 0.91 10.81
N ILE A 95 -14.68 -0.26 11.26
CA ILE A 95 -13.77 -1.25 11.81
C ILE A 95 -13.74 -2.47 10.90
N GLY A 96 -12.54 -2.94 10.58
CA GLY A 96 -12.35 -4.04 9.66
C GLY A 96 -11.29 -5.02 10.13
N SER A 97 -11.35 -6.21 9.58
CA SER A 97 -10.36 -7.25 9.77
C SER A 97 -10.17 -8.03 8.48
N GLY A 98 -9.02 -8.61 8.30
CA GLY A 98 -8.76 -9.39 7.11
C GLY A 98 -7.53 -10.26 7.22
N ILE A 99 -7.32 -11.03 6.15
CA ILE A 99 -6.20 -11.92 5.99
C ILE A 99 -5.48 -11.59 4.68
N ALA A 100 -4.16 -11.65 4.70
CA ALA A 100 -3.33 -11.46 3.52
C ALA A 100 -2.44 -12.68 3.31
N PHE A 101 -2.32 -13.09 2.04
CA PHE A 101 -1.49 -14.20 1.59
C PHE A 101 -0.47 -13.71 0.58
N LEU A 102 0.81 -13.87 0.89
CA LEU A 102 1.93 -13.56 0.00
C LEU A 102 2.21 -14.75 -0.91
N TYR A 103 1.64 -14.74 -2.12
CA TYR A 103 1.82 -15.79 -3.11
C TYR A 103 3.30 -15.92 -3.51
N ASN A 104 3.96 -14.78 -3.76
CA ASN A 104 5.40 -14.67 -3.99
C ASN A 104 5.89 -13.27 -3.56
N ARG A 105 7.20 -12.97 -3.72
CA ARG A 105 7.79 -11.69 -3.31
C ARG A 105 7.11 -10.44 -3.91
N ASN A 106 6.34 -10.60 -4.97
CA ASN A 106 5.75 -9.51 -5.73
C ASN A 106 4.22 -9.52 -5.76
N ILE A 107 3.56 -10.62 -5.37
CA ILE A 107 2.10 -10.77 -5.44
C ILE A 107 1.57 -11.07 -4.06
N GLN A 108 0.64 -10.26 -3.60
CA GLN A 108 -0.12 -10.47 -2.38
C GLN A 108 -1.62 -10.48 -2.71
N ILE A 109 -2.34 -11.41 -2.15
CA ILE A 109 -3.79 -11.52 -2.20
C ILE A 109 -4.31 -11.23 -0.80
N ASN A 110 -5.33 -10.40 -0.68
CA ASN A 110 -5.96 -10.10 0.60
C ASN A 110 -7.48 -10.24 0.51
N SER A 111 -8.08 -10.52 1.65
CA SER A 111 -9.53 -10.51 1.83
C SER A 111 -9.86 -9.84 3.14
N SER A 112 -10.88 -9.01 3.16
CA SER A 112 -11.29 -8.29 4.35
C SER A 112 -12.80 -8.15 4.47
N VAL A 113 -13.26 -7.99 5.71
CA VAL A 113 -14.63 -7.64 6.07
C VAL A 113 -14.57 -6.37 6.90
N ARG A 114 -15.48 -5.44 6.66
CA ARG A 114 -15.57 -4.18 7.40
C ARG A 114 -17.01 -3.93 7.84
N LEU A 115 -17.13 -3.40 9.05
CA LEU A 115 -18.36 -2.89 9.62
C LEU A 115 -18.31 -1.38 9.55
N LEU A 116 -19.35 -0.82 8.95
CA LEU A 116 -19.56 0.62 8.84
C LEU A 116 -20.50 1.03 9.98
N ALA A 117 -20.08 1.97 10.80
CA ALA A 117 -20.90 2.65 11.77
C ALA A 117 -20.90 4.15 11.46
N ASP A 118 -22.03 4.63 11.01
CA ASP A 118 -22.35 6.04 10.83
C ASP A 118 -23.45 6.43 11.82
N SER A 119 -23.61 7.71 12.08
CA SER A 119 -24.66 8.26 12.96
C SER A 119 -26.09 7.86 12.57
N SER A 120 -26.31 7.46 11.32
CA SER A 120 -27.64 7.14 10.77
C SER A 120 -27.75 5.76 10.13
N THR A 121 -26.63 5.09 9.83
CA THR A 121 -26.63 3.85 9.04
C THR A 121 -25.56 2.90 9.55
N SER A 122 -25.89 1.63 9.64
CA SER A 122 -24.93 0.55 9.85
C SER A 122 -24.94 -0.37 8.64
N GLY A 123 -23.78 -0.87 8.28
CA GLY A 123 -23.63 -1.77 7.15
C GLY A 123 -22.39 -2.63 7.29
N PHE A 124 -22.30 -3.64 6.45
CA PHE A 124 -21.04 -4.37 6.31
C PHE A 124 -20.70 -4.55 4.84
N TYR A 125 -19.42 -4.62 4.54
CA TYR A 125 -18.96 -4.98 3.22
C TYR A 125 -17.70 -5.86 3.29
N SER A 126 -17.51 -6.68 2.27
CA SER A 126 -16.33 -7.52 2.11
C SER A 126 -15.59 -7.15 0.84
N SER A 127 -14.29 -7.33 0.84
CA SER A 127 -13.46 -7.09 -0.32
C SER A 127 -12.39 -8.16 -0.50
N VAL A 128 -12.03 -8.39 -1.77
CA VAL A 128 -10.88 -9.20 -2.14
C VAL A 128 -9.98 -8.32 -3.01
N GLY A 129 -8.69 -8.29 -2.72
CA GLY A 129 -7.73 -7.47 -3.43
C GLY A 129 -6.50 -8.27 -3.84
N VAL A 130 -5.87 -7.83 -4.93
CA VAL A 130 -4.58 -8.33 -5.37
C VAL A 130 -3.64 -7.15 -5.52
N SER A 131 -2.48 -7.23 -4.84
CA SER A 131 -1.43 -6.23 -4.93
C SER A 131 -0.23 -6.81 -5.67
N TYR A 132 0.33 -6.04 -6.58
CA TYR A 132 1.55 -6.40 -7.30
C TYR A 132 2.63 -5.35 -7.06
N ARG A 133 3.82 -5.80 -6.59
CA ARG A 133 4.98 -4.94 -6.38
C ARG A 133 5.95 -5.05 -7.56
N PHE A 134 6.17 -3.92 -8.23
CA PHE A 134 7.22 -3.79 -9.22
C PHE A 134 8.54 -3.46 -8.51
N ASP A 135 9.38 -4.48 -8.32
CA ASP A 135 10.70 -4.30 -7.75
C ASP A 135 11.75 -4.35 -8.86
N ARG A 136 12.40 -3.21 -9.12
CA ARG A 136 13.52 -3.08 -10.04
C ARG A 136 14.87 -3.05 -9.31
N HIS A 137 14.84 -3.17 -7.99
CA HIS A 137 16.07 -3.20 -7.22
C HIS A 137 16.76 -4.55 -7.41
N VAL A 138 17.96 -4.52 -7.96
CA VAL A 138 18.82 -5.69 -8.05
C VAL A 138 19.76 -5.62 -6.86
N ASP A 139 19.53 -6.47 -5.86
CA ASP A 139 20.49 -6.67 -4.78
C ASP A 139 21.79 -7.14 -5.39
N LYS A 140 22.78 -6.28 -5.45
CA LYS A 140 24.16 -6.67 -5.77
C LYS A 140 24.69 -7.45 -4.58
N ILE A 141 24.56 -8.78 -4.62
CA ILE A 141 25.23 -9.66 -3.68
C ILE A 141 26.72 -9.51 -3.97
N THR A 142 27.40 -8.71 -3.18
CA THR A 142 28.86 -8.61 -3.23
C THR A 142 29.40 -9.92 -2.67
N LYS A 143 29.96 -10.75 -3.53
CA LYS A 143 30.70 -11.93 -3.06
C LYS A 143 31.94 -11.44 -2.33
N LEU A 144 32.10 -11.90 -1.11
CA LEU A 144 33.30 -11.65 -0.30
C LEU A 144 34.30 -12.79 -0.50
N ASP A 145 35.58 -12.45 -0.46
CA ASP A 145 36.66 -13.46 -0.39
C ASP A 145 36.71 -14.09 1.02
N GLU A 146 37.59 -15.09 1.21
CA GLU A 146 37.75 -15.74 2.51
C GLU A 146 38.17 -14.79 3.64
N ASN A 147 38.65 -13.60 3.30
CA ASN A 147 39.07 -12.55 4.24
C ASN A 147 37.97 -11.46 4.45
N GLY A 148 36.80 -11.64 3.86
CA GLY A 148 35.68 -10.69 4.00
C GLY A 148 35.75 -9.44 3.11
N ASN A 149 36.67 -9.40 2.12
CA ASN A 149 36.78 -8.28 1.19
C ASN A 149 35.94 -8.50 -0.08
N PRO A 150 35.35 -7.44 -0.66
CA PRO A 150 34.57 -7.56 -1.89
C PRO A 150 35.46 -7.95 -3.08
N LEU A 151 35.08 -9.03 -3.77
CA LEU A 151 35.79 -9.49 -4.98
C LEU A 151 35.65 -8.41 -6.08
N LYS A 152 36.80 -7.89 -6.56
CA LYS A 152 36.88 -6.76 -7.51
C LYS A 152 36.31 -7.01 -8.90
N ASN A 153 35.87 -8.23 -9.26
CA ASN A 153 35.45 -8.60 -10.62
C ASN A 153 34.10 -9.27 -10.75
N ASP A 154 33.23 -9.16 -9.74
CA ASP A 154 31.87 -9.67 -9.87
C ASP A 154 30.99 -8.64 -10.62
N LYS A 155 31.05 -8.67 -11.97
CA LYS A 155 29.98 -8.13 -12.80
C LYS A 155 28.78 -9.01 -12.52
N GLY A 156 27.99 -8.59 -11.50
CA GLY A 156 26.88 -9.32 -10.94
C GLY A 156 26.04 -10.02 -12.02
N LEU A 157 25.55 -11.19 -11.69
CA LEU A 157 24.70 -12.07 -12.49
C LEU A 157 23.40 -11.36 -12.97
N ASP A 158 23.54 -10.43 -13.89
CA ASP A 158 22.45 -9.64 -14.48
C ASP A 158 21.86 -10.30 -15.75
N VAL A 159 22.24 -11.55 -16.05
CA VAL A 159 21.99 -12.17 -17.35
C VAL A 159 20.62 -12.88 -17.43
N LYS A 160 19.99 -13.27 -16.33
CA LYS A 160 18.74 -14.06 -16.39
C LYS A 160 17.46 -13.24 -16.54
N LYS A 161 17.39 -12.01 -16.02
CA LYS A 161 16.16 -11.18 -16.10
C LYS A 161 15.93 -10.52 -17.46
N ARG A 162 16.98 -10.14 -18.17
CA ARG A 162 16.87 -9.53 -19.53
C ARG A 162 16.28 -10.48 -20.59
N LYS A 163 16.54 -11.79 -20.47
CA LYS A 163 16.03 -12.78 -21.45
C LYS A 163 14.51 -13.00 -21.32
N PHE A 164 13.94 -12.85 -20.13
CA PHE A 164 12.50 -13.04 -19.94
C PHE A 164 11.67 -11.90 -20.55
N PHE A 165 12.04 -10.66 -20.32
CA PHE A 165 11.36 -9.49 -20.87
C PHE A 165 11.50 -9.40 -22.41
N ASN A 166 12.69 -9.64 -22.94
CA ASN A 166 12.89 -9.66 -24.41
C ASN A 166 12.11 -10.80 -25.10
N ARG A 167 11.87 -11.90 -24.42
CA ARG A 167 11.04 -13.00 -24.95
C ARG A 167 9.54 -12.69 -24.92
N LEU A 168 9.08 -11.93 -23.91
CA LEU A 168 7.69 -11.52 -23.79
C LEU A 168 7.35 -10.41 -24.82
N PHE A 169 8.17 -9.38 -24.91
CA PHE A 169 7.98 -8.27 -25.86
C PHE A 169 8.28 -8.66 -27.30
N GLY A 170 9.17 -9.62 -27.55
CA GLY A 170 9.39 -10.17 -28.89
C GLY A 170 8.18 -10.94 -29.43
N LYS A 171 7.44 -11.65 -28.58
CA LYS A 171 6.20 -12.31 -28.96
C LYS A 171 5.04 -11.35 -29.28
N VAL A 172 4.93 -10.27 -28.52
CA VAL A 172 3.87 -9.27 -28.71
C VAL A 172 4.07 -8.51 -30.03
N ARG A 173 5.33 -8.18 -30.39
CA ARG A 173 5.63 -7.47 -31.66
C ARG A 173 5.27 -8.27 -32.90
N ASN A 174 5.37 -9.61 -32.86
CA ASN A 174 5.02 -10.47 -33.97
C ASN A 174 3.51 -10.71 -34.14
N ILE A 175 2.68 -10.33 -33.18
CA ILE A 175 1.21 -10.44 -33.29
C ILE A 175 0.62 -9.21 -33.99
N PHE A 176 1.28 -8.06 -33.95
CA PHE A 176 0.83 -6.82 -34.59
C PHE A 176 1.47 -6.51 -35.95
N SER A 177 2.26 -7.47 -36.50
CA SER A 177 2.96 -7.33 -37.78
C SER A 177 2.43 -8.30 -38.86
N LYS A 178 1.13 -8.64 -38.78
CA LYS A 178 0.43 -9.33 -39.88
C LYS A 178 -0.79 -8.54 -40.28
#